data_95041d5aad9767323c0c99566bd65b97
#
_entry.id   95041d5aad9767323c0c99566bd65b97
#
_cell.length_a   1.000
_cell.length_b   1.000
_cell.length_c   1.000
_cell.angle_alpha   90.00
_cell.angle_beta   90.00
_cell.angle_gamma   90.00
#
_symmetry.space_group_name_H-M   'P 1'
#
loop_
_entity.id
_entity.type
_entity.pdbx_description
1 polymer ?
#
loop_
_entity_poly.entity_id
_entity_poly.type
_entity_poly.pdbx_seq_one_letter_code
_entity_poly.pdbx_strand_id
1 'polypeptide(L)'
;MSRKRPDIPKDLIEQFCRKHHIRKLSIFGSYLREDFGHESDIDFLVEFEEGHTPGFFELADMEQELSEALGGCKVDLRTPYELSRYFRDKVMAEAEVQYARG
;
A
#
# COMPACT_ATOMS: atom_id res chain seq x y z
N MET A 1 -13.00 -23.38 6.64
CA MET A 1 -12.54 -22.76 5.41
C MET A 1 -11.87 -21.42 5.68
N SER A 2 -10.74 -21.23 5.11
CA SER A 2 -9.99 -20.01 5.38
C SER A 2 -10.64 -18.80 4.74
N ARG A 3 -10.47 -17.66 5.40
CA ARG A 3 -10.96 -16.40 4.89
C ARG A 3 -10.08 -15.95 3.73
N LYS A 4 -10.71 -15.56 2.65
CA LYS A 4 -9.95 -15.10 1.49
C LYS A 4 -9.64 -13.63 1.60
N ARG A 5 -8.41 -13.28 1.31
CA ARG A 5 -8.01 -11.89 1.17
C ARG A 5 -8.43 -11.40 -0.21
N PRO A 6 -8.70 -10.09 -0.36
CA PRO A 6 -8.96 -9.56 -1.70
C PRO A 6 -7.77 -9.82 -2.61
N ASP A 7 -8.05 -10.20 -3.84
CA ASP A 7 -6.99 -10.37 -4.83
C ASP A 7 -6.43 -9.01 -5.21
N ILE A 8 -5.12 -8.93 -5.28
CA ILE A 8 -4.43 -7.72 -5.70
C ILE A 8 -3.72 -8.01 -7.01
N PRO A 9 -4.33 -7.63 -8.15
CA PRO A 9 -3.74 -7.92 -9.46
C PRO A 9 -2.40 -7.22 -9.63
N LYS A 10 -1.39 -7.99 -10.03
CA LYS A 10 -0.05 -7.43 -10.20
C LYS A 10 0.00 -6.39 -11.31
N ASP A 11 -0.70 -6.64 -12.40
CA ASP A 11 -0.73 -5.71 -13.52
C ASP A 11 -1.29 -4.35 -13.11
N LEU A 12 -2.35 -4.38 -12.33
CA LEU A 12 -2.99 -3.17 -11.85
C LEU A 12 -2.07 -2.39 -10.93
N ILE A 13 -1.40 -3.10 -10.04
CA ILE A 13 -0.44 -2.49 -9.10
C ILE A 13 0.72 -1.87 -9.89
N GLU A 14 1.22 -2.57 -10.89
CA GLU A 14 2.32 -2.06 -11.70
C GLU A 14 1.92 -0.78 -12.43
N GLN A 15 0.75 -0.77 -13.04
CA GLN A 15 0.26 0.41 -13.75
C GLN A 15 0.08 1.59 -12.80
N PHE A 16 -0.49 1.32 -11.63
CA PHE A 16 -0.69 2.35 -10.61
C PHE A 16 0.64 2.95 -10.17
N CYS A 17 1.62 2.09 -9.90
CA CYS A 17 2.93 2.54 -9.45
C CYS A 17 3.67 3.34 -10.51
N ARG A 18 3.59 2.91 -11.77
CA ARG A 18 4.23 3.64 -12.86
C ARG A 18 3.58 5.00 -13.07
N LYS A 19 2.27 5.05 -12.99
CA LYS A 19 1.53 6.30 -13.17
C LYS A 19 1.90 7.33 -12.12
N HIS A 20 2.12 6.90 -10.90
CA HIS A 20 2.37 7.80 -9.78
C HIS A 20 3.83 7.88 -9.34
N HIS A 21 4.73 7.35 -10.14
CA HIS A 21 6.18 7.38 -9.86
C HIS A 21 6.52 6.75 -8.52
N ILE A 22 5.86 5.65 -8.23
CA ILE A 22 6.14 4.88 -7.02
C ILE A 22 7.31 3.96 -7.27
N ARG A 23 8.31 4.02 -6.41
CA ARG A 23 9.47 3.17 -6.50
C ARG A 23 9.24 1.81 -5.87
N LYS A 24 8.50 1.78 -4.77
CA LYS A 24 8.24 0.54 -4.04
C LYS A 24 6.89 0.62 -3.35
N LEU A 25 6.12 -0.43 -3.45
CA LEU A 25 4.82 -0.53 -2.79
C LEU A 25 4.77 -1.85 -2.05
N SER A 26 4.47 -1.79 -0.75
CA SER A 26 4.40 -2.98 0.10
C SER A 26 3.10 -2.96 0.88
N ILE A 27 2.67 -4.14 1.32
CA ILE A 27 1.49 -4.28 2.18
C ILE A 27 1.96 -4.61 3.59
N PHE A 28 1.34 -4.00 4.57
CA PHE A 28 1.65 -4.30 5.96
C PHE A 28 0.37 -4.23 6.79
N GLY A 29 0.50 -4.57 8.06
CA GLY A 29 -0.61 -4.43 9.00
C GLY A 29 -1.63 -5.54 8.91
N SER A 30 -2.90 -5.20 9.06
CA SER A 30 -3.97 -6.17 9.22
C SER A 30 -4.15 -7.10 8.01
N TYR A 31 -3.81 -6.64 6.82
CA TYR A 31 -3.95 -7.47 5.63
C TYR A 31 -3.14 -8.76 5.73
N LEU A 32 -1.99 -8.70 6.41
CA LEU A 32 -1.10 -9.85 6.54
C LEU A 32 -1.49 -10.78 7.70
N ARG A 33 -2.50 -10.40 8.46
CA ARG A 33 -2.97 -11.22 9.59
C ARG A 33 -4.04 -12.19 9.15
N GLU A 34 -4.13 -13.31 9.87
CA GLU A 34 -5.12 -14.32 9.57
C GLU A 34 -6.55 -13.86 9.81
N ASP A 35 -6.72 -12.88 10.67
CA ASP A 35 -8.04 -12.39 11.04
C ASP A 35 -8.50 -11.19 10.20
N PHE A 36 -7.88 -10.99 9.05
CA PHE A 36 -8.28 -9.91 8.16
C PHE A 36 -9.75 -10.06 7.77
N GLY A 37 -10.53 -9.00 7.94
CA GLY A 37 -11.95 -9.01 7.65
C GLY A 37 -12.34 -7.96 6.62
N HIS A 38 -13.62 -7.95 6.26
CA HIS A 38 -14.15 -7.00 5.26
C HIS A 38 -13.99 -5.55 5.65
N GLU A 39 -14.02 -5.29 6.94
CA GLU A 39 -13.94 -3.93 7.46
C GLU A 39 -12.51 -3.48 7.71
N SER A 40 -11.56 -4.37 7.53
CA SER A 40 -10.17 -4.03 7.74
C SER A 40 -9.64 -3.22 6.57
N ASP A 41 -8.87 -2.18 6.88
CA ASP A 41 -8.21 -1.39 5.87
C ASP A 41 -6.97 -2.13 5.38
N ILE A 42 -6.65 -1.94 4.10
CA ILE A 42 -5.41 -2.47 3.56
C ILE A 42 -4.37 -1.36 3.70
N ASP A 43 -3.35 -1.63 4.50
CA ASP A 43 -2.28 -0.66 4.75
C ASP A 43 -1.15 -0.87 3.76
N PHE A 44 -0.89 0.13 2.94
CA PHE A 44 0.23 0.10 2.00
C PHE A 44 1.33 1.02 2.47
N LEU A 45 2.55 0.56 2.33
CA LEU A 45 3.74 1.37 2.56
C LEU A 45 4.28 1.76 1.19
N VAL A 46 4.31 3.04 0.90
CA VAL A 46 4.67 3.53 -0.43
C VAL A 46 5.93 4.37 -0.36
N GLU A 47 6.85 4.10 -1.28
CA GLU A 47 8.06 4.89 -1.44
C GLU A 47 8.07 5.44 -2.85
N PHE A 48 8.25 6.74 -2.98
CA PHE A 48 8.21 7.41 -4.26
C PHE A 48 9.60 7.59 -4.84
N GLU A 49 9.66 7.73 -6.17
CA GLU A 49 10.91 8.07 -6.83
C GLU A 49 11.33 9.47 -6.41
N GLU A 50 12.62 9.70 -6.41
CA GLU A 50 13.17 10.98 -5.98
C GLU A 50 12.54 12.12 -6.78
N GLY A 51 12.12 13.16 -6.07
CA GLY A 51 11.50 14.31 -6.70
C GLY A 51 10.03 14.16 -7.05
N HIS A 52 9.42 13.01 -6.74
CA HIS A 52 8.04 12.73 -7.10
C HIS A 52 7.13 12.50 -5.90
N THR A 53 7.53 12.94 -4.73
CA THR A 53 6.71 12.78 -3.54
C THR A 53 5.47 13.69 -3.66
N PRO A 54 4.26 13.13 -3.62
CA PRO A 54 3.06 13.93 -3.78
C PRO A 54 2.72 14.72 -2.53
N GLY A 55 1.89 15.74 -2.71
CA GLY A 55 1.34 16.45 -1.57
C GLY A 55 0.22 15.65 -0.91
N PHE A 56 -0.30 16.21 0.19
CA PHE A 56 -1.32 15.54 0.97
C PHE A 56 -2.57 15.20 0.16
N PHE A 57 -3.06 16.17 -0.62
CA PHE A 57 -4.28 15.95 -1.41
C PHE A 57 -4.06 14.95 -2.54
N GLU A 58 -2.89 14.95 -3.14
CA GLU A 58 -2.57 13.98 -4.18
C GLU A 58 -2.53 12.58 -3.60
N LEU A 59 -1.98 12.44 -2.41
CA LEU A 59 -1.92 11.15 -1.74
C LEU A 59 -3.33 10.62 -1.45
N ALA A 60 -4.23 11.50 -1.04
CA ALA A 60 -5.62 11.11 -0.80
C ALA A 60 -6.31 10.65 -2.08
N ASP A 61 -6.04 11.33 -3.19
CA ASP A 61 -6.58 10.93 -4.48
C ASP A 61 -6.06 9.57 -4.90
N MET A 62 -4.78 9.31 -4.62
CA MET A 62 -4.18 8.02 -4.92
C MET A 62 -4.81 6.89 -4.10
N GLU A 63 -5.10 7.16 -2.83
CA GLU A 63 -5.80 6.18 -1.99
C GLU A 63 -7.16 5.84 -2.57
N GLN A 64 -7.89 6.86 -3.01
CA GLN A 64 -9.20 6.66 -3.61
C GLN A 64 -9.11 5.85 -4.90
N GLU A 65 -8.16 6.18 -5.74
CA GLU A 65 -7.95 5.47 -7.00
C GLU A 65 -7.64 4.00 -6.75
N LEU A 66 -6.74 3.72 -5.83
CA LEU A 66 -6.35 2.35 -5.53
C LEU A 66 -7.50 1.58 -4.89
N SER A 67 -8.26 2.24 -4.02
CA SER A 67 -9.43 1.63 -3.40
C SER A 67 -10.44 1.19 -4.45
N GLU A 68 -10.73 2.05 -5.41
CA GLU A 68 -11.68 1.73 -6.47
C GLU A 68 -11.15 0.60 -7.35
N ALA A 69 -9.86 0.60 -7.63
CA ALA A 69 -9.25 -0.44 -8.43
C ALA A 69 -9.29 -1.81 -7.74
N LEU A 70 -9.32 -1.81 -6.42
CA LEU A 70 -9.38 -3.06 -5.64
C LEU A 70 -10.82 -3.44 -5.26
N GLY A 71 -11.79 -2.87 -5.94
CA GLY A 71 -13.18 -3.25 -5.73
C GLY A 71 -13.86 -2.56 -4.56
N GLY A 72 -13.35 -1.43 -4.14
CA GLY A 72 -13.96 -0.65 -3.07
C GLY A 72 -13.39 -0.93 -1.69
N CYS A 73 -12.32 -1.69 -1.59
CA CYS A 73 -11.68 -1.93 -0.30
C CYS A 73 -11.03 -0.65 0.21
N LYS A 74 -11.12 -0.42 1.51
CA LYS A 74 -10.48 0.73 2.11
C LYS A 74 -8.97 0.57 2.05
N VAL A 75 -8.30 1.64 1.66
CA VAL A 75 -6.85 1.64 1.48
C VAL A 75 -6.25 2.82 2.21
N ASP A 76 -5.18 2.56 2.94
CA ASP A 76 -4.35 3.59 3.55
C ASP A 76 -2.98 3.58 2.90
N LEU A 77 -2.55 4.72 2.39
CA LEU A 77 -1.20 4.86 1.85
C LEU A 77 -0.33 5.60 2.86
N ARG A 78 0.73 4.96 3.30
CA ARG A 78 1.65 5.53 4.26
C ARG A 78 3.06 5.53 3.72
N THR A 79 3.81 6.58 4.04
CA THR A 79 5.22 6.62 3.67
C THR A 79 6.05 6.20 4.88
N PRO A 80 7.29 5.71 4.67
CA PRO A 80 8.15 5.35 5.80
C PRO A 80 8.41 6.53 6.74
N TYR A 81 8.38 7.73 6.22
CA TYR A 81 8.67 8.93 7.04
C TYR A 81 7.56 9.26 8.02
N GLU A 82 6.34 8.76 7.77
CA GLU A 82 5.22 8.98 8.69
C GLU A 82 5.27 8.07 9.91
N LEU A 83 6.05 7.00 9.82
CA LEU A 83 6.15 6.03 10.90
C LEU A 83 7.22 6.45 11.88
N SER A 84 7.00 6.17 13.16
CA SER A 84 8.02 6.45 14.16
C SER A 84 9.25 5.58 13.87
N ARG A 85 10.41 6.04 14.35
CA ARG A 85 11.67 5.34 14.09
C ARG A 85 11.60 3.85 14.49
N TYR A 86 11.08 3.58 15.67
CA TYR A 86 11.00 2.21 16.17
C TYR A 86 10.00 1.37 15.39
N PHE A 87 8.88 1.96 15.08
CA PHE A 87 7.82 1.26 14.39
C PHE A 87 8.16 1.02 12.92
N ARG A 88 8.90 1.96 12.32
CA ARG A 88 9.30 1.86 10.93
C ARG A 88 10.09 0.59 10.62
N ASP A 89 11.10 0.31 11.43
CA ASP A 89 11.95 -0.86 11.19
C ASP A 89 11.13 -2.14 11.26
N LYS A 90 10.23 -2.22 12.22
CA LYS A 90 9.38 -3.39 12.36
C LYS A 90 8.44 -3.55 11.17
N VAL A 91 7.80 -2.46 10.77
CA VAL A 91 6.88 -2.50 9.64
C VAL A 91 7.59 -2.88 8.36
N MET A 92 8.76 -2.31 8.11
CA MET A 92 9.51 -2.61 6.90
C MET A 92 10.00 -4.05 6.87
N ALA A 93 10.32 -4.61 8.03
CA ALA A 93 10.75 -6.01 8.10
C ALA A 93 9.61 -6.98 7.84
N GLU A 94 8.39 -6.61 8.23
CA GLU A 94 7.22 -7.47 8.08
C GLU A 94 6.43 -7.21 6.79
N ALA A 95 6.66 -6.08 6.14
CA ALA A 95 5.91 -5.71 4.96
C ALA A 95 6.18 -6.64 3.78
N GLU A 96 5.11 -6.95 3.05
CA GLU A 96 5.21 -7.80 1.87
C GLU A 96 5.25 -6.92 0.63
N VAL A 97 6.34 -7.00 -0.14
CA VAL A 97 6.52 -6.15 -1.31
C VAL A 97 5.60 -6.59 -2.44
N GLN A 98 4.84 -5.64 -2.97
CA GLN A 98 3.96 -5.88 -4.11
C GLN A 98 4.56 -5.37 -5.40
N TYR A 99 5.38 -4.32 -5.32
CA TYR A 99 6.02 -3.72 -6.48
C TYR A 99 7.32 -3.08 -6.03
N ALA A 100 8.37 -3.32 -6.80
CA ALA A 100 9.64 -2.68 -6.54
C ALA A 100 10.32 -2.39 -7.88
N ARG A 101 10.69 -1.14 -8.07
CA ARG A 101 11.41 -0.74 -9.27
C ARG A 101 12.89 -0.75 -8.92
N GLY A 102 13.59 -1.59 -9.61
CA GLY A 102 15.00 -1.85 -9.38
C GLY A 102 15.96 -0.80 -9.38
#